data_e665b4e1a53170e7eabca74bd59d719e
#
_entry.id   e665b4e1a53170e7eabca74bd59d719e
#
_cell.length_a   1.000
_cell.length_b   1.000
_cell.length_c   1.000
_cell.angle_alpha   90.00
_cell.angle_beta   90.00
_cell.angle_gamma   90.00
#
_symmetry.space_group_name_H-M   'P 1'
#
loop_
_entity.id
_entity.type
_entity.pdbx_description
1 polymer ?
#
loop_
_entity_poly.entity_id
_entity_poly.type
_entity_poly.pdbx_seq_one_letter_code
_entity_poly.pdbx_strand_id
1 'polypeptide(L)'
;RRTSAIKIRSAELGRSRRLVGNMALPKLERKKKATGTNDRRNVWLLIITTILLVVSVALFMPPDKKINQGLDIQGGLSVVLTASTTDGTDITDADMETSRAIIENRVNALGASEAVVQLQGRNQILVQIPGLSDTETALATIGKTGKLEFARLDSFTDSDVVSKINSGQYGQESTVTDAFGNQFPSGQKQTLKVAEGTYTPLITGENIKNVTVDRASETATTYAVNLTLDSAGTQAFANATKELAPTKGKIVIILDGEVQSAPAVQSEIPTGNVSITGNYTQDEAKNLKTILESGSLPVSFSFSQSQVVGPTLGQDALASGVVVALLGLALVMIYLLFFYRGLGTITAAAMVVFAIFYLGILAGLSHFGLFSLSLSGVAGIVLTIGMAADSSVLTVERFREEIRMGRSVRAASITGVRHAIQTSIDADLVTLVSALCLFFLASASVKGFGLT
;
A
#
# COMPACT_ATOMS: atom_id res chain seq x y z
N ARG A 1 -30.88 3.79 -101.57
CA ARG A 1 -30.04 3.27 -100.43
C ARG A 1 -30.34 4.03 -99.11
N ARG A 2 -31.10 5.09 -98.99
CA ARG A 2 -31.46 5.80 -97.72
C ARG A 2 -32.71 5.36 -97.03
N THR A 3 -33.62 4.63 -97.74
CA THR A 3 -34.90 4.19 -97.21
C THR A 3 -34.94 2.85 -96.50
N SER A 4 -33.95 1.99 -96.70
CA SER A 4 -33.83 0.72 -95.99
C SER A 4 -33.22 0.81 -94.60
N ALA A 5 -32.37 1.84 -94.32
CA ALA A 5 -31.75 2.04 -93.03
C ALA A 5 -32.69 2.55 -91.93
N ILE A 6 -33.75 3.32 -92.34
CA ILE A 6 -34.73 3.87 -91.40
C ILE A 6 -35.71 2.79 -90.91
N LYS A 7 -36.04 1.79 -91.77
CA LYS A 7 -36.94 0.66 -91.41
C LYS A 7 -36.27 -0.33 -90.43
N ILE A 8 -35.00 -0.54 -90.48
CA ILE A 8 -34.22 -1.45 -89.54
C ILE A 8 -34.13 -0.78 -88.16
N ARG A 9 -33.92 0.53 -88.11
CA ARG A 9 -33.82 1.26 -86.85
C ARG A 9 -35.12 1.38 -86.08
N SER A 10 -36.31 1.46 -86.79
CA SER A 10 -37.60 1.48 -86.14
C SER A 10 -38.03 0.10 -85.64
N ALA A 11 -37.62 -1.00 -86.28
CA ALA A 11 -37.86 -2.36 -85.83
C ALA A 11 -37.08 -2.74 -84.57
N GLU A 12 -35.83 -2.26 -84.42
CA GLU A 12 -35.01 -2.47 -83.20
C GLU A 12 -35.53 -1.66 -81.99
N LEU A 13 -35.99 -0.44 -82.19
CA LEU A 13 -36.62 0.37 -81.17
C LEU A 13 -37.99 -0.20 -80.67
N GLY A 14 -38.72 -0.87 -81.52
CA GLY A 14 -39.95 -1.58 -81.16
C GLY A 14 -39.74 -2.86 -80.35
N ARG A 15 -38.62 -3.53 -80.60
CA ARG A 15 -38.20 -4.76 -79.86
C ARG A 15 -37.64 -4.43 -78.47
N SER A 16 -36.91 -3.36 -78.33
CA SER A 16 -36.35 -2.93 -77.03
C SER A 16 -37.49 -2.42 -76.10
N ARG A 17 -38.56 -1.77 -76.63
CA ARG A 17 -39.69 -1.36 -75.83
C ARG A 17 -40.54 -2.53 -75.33
N ARG A 18 -40.61 -3.65 -76.02
CA ARG A 18 -41.36 -4.83 -75.57
C ARG A 18 -40.62 -5.65 -74.54
N LEU A 19 -39.24 -5.58 -74.47
CA LEU A 19 -38.41 -6.22 -73.44
C LEU A 19 -38.41 -5.47 -72.14
N VAL A 20 -38.67 -4.15 -72.18
CA VAL A 20 -38.69 -3.33 -70.93
C VAL A 20 -40.09 -3.40 -70.27
N GLY A 21 -41.15 -3.76 -71.04
CA GLY A 21 -42.54 -3.82 -70.51
C GLY A 21 -42.88 -5.04 -69.66
N ASN A 22 -42.04 -6.08 -69.64
CA ASN A 22 -42.27 -7.31 -68.84
C ASN A 22 -41.28 -7.59 -67.77
N MET A 23 -40.42 -6.61 -67.40
CA MET A 23 -39.64 -6.66 -66.20
C MET A 23 -40.49 -6.27 -65.01
N ALA A 24 -41.29 -7.18 -64.53
CA ALA A 24 -41.96 -7.07 -63.25
C ALA A 24 -40.82 -6.88 -62.20
N LEU A 25 -40.80 -5.70 -61.63
CA LEU A 25 -39.89 -5.45 -60.45
C LEU A 25 -40.14 -6.59 -59.47
N PRO A 26 -39.09 -7.32 -59.04
CA PRO A 26 -39.27 -8.34 -58.04
C PRO A 26 -39.90 -7.63 -56.81
N LYS A 27 -41.13 -8.07 -56.44
CA LYS A 27 -41.72 -7.69 -55.16
C LYS A 27 -40.66 -7.92 -54.13
N LEU A 28 -40.14 -6.83 -53.55
CA LEU A 28 -39.32 -6.88 -52.33
C LEU A 28 -40.18 -7.55 -51.26
N GLU A 29 -40.16 -8.87 -51.25
CA GLU A 29 -40.58 -9.62 -50.06
C GLU A 29 -39.72 -9.10 -48.92
N ARG A 30 -40.29 -8.26 -48.09
CA ARG A 30 -39.77 -8.01 -46.76
C ARG A 30 -39.72 -9.37 -46.06
N LYS A 31 -38.57 -10.09 -46.25
CA LYS A 31 -38.24 -11.20 -45.36
C LYS A 31 -38.33 -10.63 -43.95
N LYS A 32 -39.43 -10.95 -43.25
CA LYS A 32 -39.49 -10.81 -41.79
C LYS A 32 -38.26 -11.55 -41.28
N LYS A 33 -37.25 -10.79 -40.90
CA LYS A 33 -36.06 -11.35 -40.25
C LYS A 33 -36.53 -12.14 -39.05
N ALA A 34 -36.06 -13.37 -38.96
CA ALA A 34 -36.03 -14.09 -37.71
C ALA A 34 -35.06 -13.33 -36.74
N THR A 35 -35.61 -12.35 -36.05
CA THR A 35 -34.95 -11.50 -35.03
C THR A 35 -35.24 -12.09 -33.67
N GLY A 36 -34.79 -13.30 -33.38
CA GLY A 36 -35.23 -13.93 -32.15
C GLY A 36 -34.12 -14.29 -31.15
N THR A 37 -32.93 -14.67 -31.60
CA THR A 37 -31.91 -15.20 -30.70
C THR A 37 -30.71 -14.26 -30.51
N ASN A 38 -30.28 -13.56 -31.55
CA ASN A 38 -29.14 -12.63 -31.45
C ASN A 38 -29.51 -11.32 -30.72
N ASP A 39 -30.74 -10.84 -30.88
CA ASP A 39 -31.20 -9.61 -30.21
C ASP A 39 -31.34 -9.82 -28.70
N ARG A 40 -31.82 -10.98 -28.24
CA ARG A 40 -31.88 -11.31 -26.82
C ARG A 40 -30.46 -11.35 -26.20
N ARG A 41 -29.50 -11.95 -26.88
CA ARG A 41 -28.10 -12.00 -26.39
C ARG A 41 -27.50 -10.60 -26.28
N ASN A 42 -27.73 -9.74 -27.27
CA ASN A 42 -27.19 -8.37 -27.23
C ASN A 42 -27.86 -7.53 -26.15
N VAL A 43 -29.16 -7.70 -25.89
CA VAL A 43 -29.88 -7.05 -24.78
C VAL A 43 -29.32 -7.53 -23.43
N TRP A 44 -29.07 -8.84 -23.25
CA TRP A 44 -28.46 -9.36 -22.05
C TRP A 44 -27.04 -8.82 -21.82
N LEU A 45 -26.22 -8.75 -22.86
CA LEU A 45 -24.88 -8.16 -22.77
C LEU A 45 -24.95 -6.68 -22.38
N LEU A 46 -25.88 -5.92 -22.92
CA LEU A 46 -26.08 -4.53 -22.56
C LEU A 46 -26.52 -4.36 -21.10
N ILE A 47 -27.42 -5.20 -20.61
CA ILE A 47 -27.87 -5.21 -19.23
C ILE A 47 -26.67 -5.54 -18.31
N ILE A 48 -25.89 -6.58 -18.62
CA ILE A 48 -24.71 -6.96 -17.84
C ILE A 48 -23.69 -5.82 -17.79
N THR A 49 -23.41 -5.19 -18.95
CA THR A 49 -22.48 -4.05 -19.03
C THR A 49 -22.98 -2.87 -18.19
N THR A 50 -24.28 -2.58 -18.23
CA THR A 50 -24.87 -1.51 -17.42
C THR A 50 -24.79 -1.82 -15.92
N ILE A 51 -25.07 -3.06 -15.51
CA ILE A 51 -24.94 -3.49 -14.11
C ILE A 51 -23.48 -3.35 -13.65
N LEU A 52 -22.53 -3.84 -14.45
CA LEU A 52 -21.10 -3.72 -14.13
C LEU A 52 -20.68 -2.25 -14.01
N LEU A 53 -21.20 -1.38 -14.89
CA LEU A 53 -20.89 0.05 -14.83
C LEU A 53 -21.43 0.69 -13.54
N VAL A 54 -22.65 0.35 -13.13
CA VAL A 54 -23.23 0.83 -11.86
C VAL A 54 -22.43 0.31 -10.67
N VAL A 55 -22.03 -0.96 -10.69
CA VAL A 55 -21.17 -1.55 -9.65
C VAL A 55 -19.82 -0.84 -9.61
N SER A 56 -19.18 -0.58 -10.75
CA SER A 56 -17.90 0.15 -10.82
C SER A 56 -18.03 1.56 -10.23
N VAL A 57 -19.08 2.29 -10.56
CA VAL A 57 -19.33 3.61 -9.97
C VAL A 57 -19.50 3.52 -8.45
N ALA A 58 -20.25 2.53 -7.95
CA ALA A 58 -20.49 2.34 -6.53
C ALA A 58 -19.20 1.95 -5.77
N LEU A 59 -18.29 1.24 -6.44
CA LEU A 59 -16.99 0.85 -5.86
C LEU A 59 -16.04 2.04 -5.71
N PHE A 60 -16.01 2.96 -6.68
CA PHE A 60 -15.02 4.05 -6.63
C PHE A 60 -15.55 5.36 -6.03
N MET A 61 -16.88 5.55 -5.90
CA MET A 61 -17.46 6.77 -5.33
C MET A 61 -17.74 6.66 -3.80
N PRO A 62 -17.33 7.58 -2.95
CA PRO A 62 -16.41 8.70 -3.21
C PRO A 62 -14.93 8.23 -3.27
N PRO A 63 -14.12 8.76 -4.20
CA PRO A 63 -12.76 8.27 -4.44
C PRO A 63 -11.85 8.46 -3.23
N ASP A 64 -11.99 9.54 -2.48
CA ASP A 64 -11.17 9.87 -1.30
C ASP A 64 -11.26 8.82 -0.17
N LYS A 65 -12.36 8.05 -0.13
CA LYS A 65 -12.60 7.04 0.91
C LYS A 65 -12.49 5.61 0.43
N LYS A 66 -12.45 5.42 -0.90
CA LYS A 66 -12.53 4.09 -1.52
C LYS A 66 -11.22 3.63 -2.14
N ILE A 67 -10.33 4.55 -2.41
CA ILE A 67 -9.01 4.25 -2.97
C ILE A 67 -7.98 4.65 -1.94
N ASN A 68 -7.24 3.66 -1.45
CA ASN A 68 -6.13 3.86 -0.52
C ASN A 68 -5.06 4.70 -1.20
N GLN A 69 -4.57 5.72 -0.51
CA GLN A 69 -3.57 6.64 -1.04
C GLN A 69 -2.20 6.26 -0.47
N GLY A 70 -1.21 6.17 -1.34
CA GLY A 70 0.15 5.88 -0.93
C GLY A 70 0.84 7.04 -0.21
N LEU A 71 2.04 6.76 0.29
CA LEU A 71 2.88 7.71 1.02
C LEU A 71 3.11 9.02 0.27
N ASP A 72 3.26 8.95 -1.06
CA ASP A 72 3.55 10.10 -1.93
C ASP A 72 2.39 11.12 -1.94
N ILE A 73 1.17 10.68 -1.62
CA ILE A 73 -0.05 11.49 -1.64
C ILE A 73 -0.48 11.90 -0.24
N GLN A 74 -0.55 10.95 0.70
CA GLN A 74 -0.96 11.25 2.07
C GLN A 74 0.16 11.87 2.91
N GLY A 75 1.41 11.79 2.43
CA GLY A 75 2.56 12.05 3.26
C GLY A 75 2.79 10.93 4.28
N GLY A 76 3.75 11.10 5.16
CA GLY A 76 4.08 10.15 6.22
C GLY A 76 5.56 9.82 6.27
N LEU A 77 5.89 8.62 6.75
CA LEU A 77 7.24 8.16 7.00
C LEU A 77 7.64 7.04 6.03
N SER A 78 8.81 7.17 5.41
CA SER A 78 9.50 6.08 4.68
C SER A 78 10.87 5.86 5.28
N VAL A 79 11.14 4.64 5.71
CA VAL A 79 12.40 4.27 6.36
C VAL A 79 12.96 3.00 5.76
N VAL A 80 14.26 2.98 5.52
CA VAL A 80 15.01 1.75 5.22
C VAL A 80 15.82 1.39 6.46
N LEU A 81 15.52 0.24 7.01
CA LEU A 81 16.22 -0.38 8.13
C LEU A 81 17.27 -1.35 7.58
N THR A 82 18.52 -1.21 7.99
CA THR A 82 19.57 -2.17 7.64
C THR A 82 19.92 -3.00 8.87
N ALA A 83 19.79 -4.31 8.72
CA ALA A 83 20.14 -5.25 9.77
C ALA A 83 21.65 -5.33 9.95
N SER A 84 22.07 -5.43 11.20
CA SER A 84 23.46 -5.64 11.62
C SER A 84 23.48 -6.64 12.78
N THR A 85 24.51 -7.45 12.83
CA THR A 85 24.79 -8.35 13.96
C THR A 85 25.93 -7.80 14.79
N THR A 86 25.79 -7.85 16.11
CA THR A 86 26.85 -7.41 17.05
C THR A 86 27.99 -8.43 17.12
N ASP A 87 27.65 -9.70 16.84
CA ASP A 87 28.57 -10.84 17.05
C ASP A 87 29.23 -11.35 15.75
N GLY A 88 29.04 -10.65 14.63
CA GLY A 88 29.57 -11.06 13.32
C GLY A 88 28.98 -12.36 12.75
N THR A 89 27.86 -12.82 13.29
CA THR A 89 27.09 -13.96 12.75
C THR A 89 26.37 -13.56 11.45
N ASP A 90 26.25 -14.49 10.52
CA ASP A 90 25.52 -14.24 9.27
C ASP A 90 24.01 -14.08 9.55
N ILE A 91 23.43 -13.04 8.99
CA ILE A 91 21.99 -12.78 9.07
C ILE A 91 21.27 -13.79 8.17
N THR A 92 20.35 -14.56 8.72
CA THR A 92 19.59 -15.56 7.96
C THR A 92 18.31 -14.94 7.37
N ASP A 93 17.79 -15.58 6.30
CA ASP A 93 16.51 -15.17 5.72
C ASP A 93 15.34 -15.34 6.73
N ALA A 94 15.45 -16.31 7.66
CA ALA A 94 14.48 -16.52 8.73
C ALA A 94 14.49 -15.37 9.75
N ASP A 95 15.64 -14.84 10.10
CA ASP A 95 15.78 -13.69 11.00
C ASP A 95 15.16 -12.44 10.38
N MET A 96 15.37 -12.25 9.08
CA MET A 96 14.81 -11.12 8.36
C MET A 96 13.28 -11.21 8.24
N GLU A 97 12.73 -12.40 7.98
CA GLU A 97 11.28 -12.60 7.90
C GLU A 97 10.60 -12.44 9.27
N THR A 98 11.24 -12.97 10.33
CA THR A 98 10.78 -12.77 11.71
C THR A 98 10.80 -11.28 12.07
N SER A 99 11.90 -10.58 11.73
CA SER A 99 12.02 -9.14 11.96
C SER A 99 10.96 -8.34 11.19
N ARG A 100 10.69 -8.71 9.94
CA ARG A 100 9.63 -8.09 9.14
C ARG A 100 8.26 -8.22 9.83
N ALA A 101 7.93 -9.42 10.30
CA ALA A 101 6.66 -9.66 10.99
C ALA A 101 6.53 -8.88 12.30
N ILE A 102 7.62 -8.80 13.09
CA ILE A 102 7.66 -8.01 14.32
C ILE A 102 7.48 -6.52 14.04
N ILE A 103 8.20 -5.99 13.04
CA ILE A 103 8.10 -4.58 12.63
C ILE A 103 6.69 -4.27 12.12
N GLU A 104 6.10 -5.17 11.33
CA GLU A 104 4.72 -5.04 10.84
C GLU A 104 3.71 -4.96 12.01
N ASN A 105 3.86 -5.81 13.03
CA ASN A 105 3.04 -5.76 14.24
C ASN A 105 3.20 -4.44 15.00
N ARG A 106 4.42 -3.92 15.12
CA ARG A 106 4.69 -2.63 15.77
C ARG A 106 4.04 -1.47 15.03
N VAL A 107 4.17 -1.46 13.72
CA VAL A 107 3.58 -0.42 12.85
C VAL A 107 2.05 -0.46 12.91
N ASN A 108 1.46 -1.66 12.88
CA ASN A 108 0.01 -1.83 13.03
C ASN A 108 -0.50 -1.35 14.39
N ALA A 109 0.26 -1.59 15.47
CA ALA A 109 -0.08 -1.13 16.81
C ALA A 109 -0.02 0.41 16.96
N LEU A 110 0.74 1.11 16.10
CA LEU A 110 0.74 2.57 16.00
C LEU A 110 -0.52 3.13 15.30
N GLY A 111 -1.43 2.26 14.87
CA GLY A 111 -2.67 2.65 14.18
C GLY A 111 -2.52 2.86 12.67
N ALA A 112 -1.39 2.48 12.10
CA ALA A 112 -1.10 2.60 10.68
C ALA A 112 -1.63 1.39 9.90
N SER A 113 -2.92 1.38 9.57
CA SER A 113 -3.59 0.24 8.91
C SER A 113 -3.18 -0.01 7.45
N GLU A 114 -2.42 0.90 6.84
CA GLU A 114 -2.02 0.83 5.42
C GLU A 114 -0.49 0.84 5.24
N ALA A 115 0.23 0.47 6.29
CA ALA A 115 1.69 0.44 6.25
C ALA A 115 2.20 -0.69 5.35
N VAL A 116 3.29 -0.40 4.66
CA VAL A 116 3.99 -1.38 3.82
C VAL A 116 5.30 -1.74 4.48
N VAL A 117 5.47 -3.02 4.83
CA VAL A 117 6.71 -3.56 5.39
C VAL A 117 7.22 -4.65 4.46
N GLN A 118 8.34 -4.39 3.78
CA GLN A 118 8.87 -5.30 2.75
C GLN A 118 10.37 -5.53 2.93
N LEU A 119 10.81 -6.76 2.70
CA LEU A 119 12.23 -7.07 2.58
C LEU A 119 12.81 -6.42 1.32
N GLN A 120 13.98 -5.80 1.45
CA GLN A 120 14.71 -5.19 0.36
C GLN A 120 16.16 -5.73 0.33
N GLY A 121 16.48 -6.51 -0.70
CA GLY A 121 17.75 -7.22 -0.72
C GLY A 121 17.84 -8.30 0.36
N ARG A 122 19.05 -8.54 0.90
CA ARG A 122 19.31 -9.60 1.89
C ARG A 122 19.20 -9.16 3.34
N ASN A 123 19.46 -7.87 3.61
CA ASN A 123 19.64 -7.37 4.98
C ASN A 123 18.90 -6.04 5.22
N GLN A 124 17.93 -5.68 4.40
CA GLN A 124 17.19 -4.44 4.56
C GLN A 124 15.69 -4.68 4.63
N ILE A 125 15.00 -3.83 5.40
CA ILE A 125 13.56 -3.77 5.48
C ILE A 125 13.12 -2.35 5.15
N LEU A 126 12.29 -2.21 4.12
CA LEU A 126 11.61 -0.96 3.80
C LEU A 126 10.31 -0.89 4.59
N VAL A 127 10.13 0.19 5.33
CA VAL A 127 8.91 0.50 6.08
C VAL A 127 8.33 1.80 5.55
N GLN A 128 7.10 1.78 5.09
CA GLN A 128 6.38 2.96 4.63
C GLN A 128 5.06 3.08 5.39
N ILE A 129 4.85 4.22 6.03
CA ILE A 129 3.69 4.49 6.87
C ILE A 129 3.01 5.76 6.37
N PRO A 130 1.97 5.63 5.49
CA PRO A 130 1.24 6.79 5.02
C PRO A 130 0.38 7.39 6.13
N GLY A 131 0.15 8.71 6.07
CA GLY A 131 -0.74 9.43 6.96
C GLY A 131 -0.28 9.57 8.41
N LEU A 132 0.96 9.18 8.73
CA LEU A 132 1.50 9.25 10.08
C LEU A 132 1.88 10.70 10.43
N SER A 133 1.32 11.22 11.52
CA SER A 133 1.61 12.56 12.02
C SER A 133 2.80 12.60 12.98
N ASP A 134 2.95 11.58 13.82
CA ASP A 134 4.06 11.47 14.80
C ASP A 134 5.15 10.52 14.29
N THR A 135 6.02 11.08 13.47
CA THR A 135 7.13 10.33 12.85
C THR A 135 8.25 10.02 13.83
N GLU A 136 8.44 10.84 14.88
CA GLU A 136 9.50 10.65 15.87
C GLU A 136 9.21 9.45 16.76
N THR A 137 7.99 9.37 17.30
CA THR A 137 7.51 8.22 18.07
C THR A 137 7.56 6.92 17.26
N ALA A 138 7.19 6.96 15.99
CA ALA A 138 7.26 5.79 15.12
C ALA A 138 8.69 5.31 14.91
N LEU A 139 9.62 6.22 14.60
CA LEU A 139 11.04 5.88 14.48
C LEU A 139 11.59 5.25 15.76
N ALA A 140 11.29 5.87 16.92
CA ALA A 140 11.71 5.35 18.22
C ALA A 140 11.15 3.94 18.50
N THR A 141 9.93 3.63 18.07
CA THR A 141 9.28 2.33 18.30
C THR A 141 9.77 1.25 17.34
N ILE A 142 9.92 1.59 16.04
CA ILE A 142 10.30 0.63 15.00
C ILE A 142 11.78 0.23 15.13
N GLY A 143 12.67 1.18 15.45
CA GLY A 143 14.12 0.96 15.48
C GLY A 143 14.66 0.23 16.70
N LYS A 144 13.88 0.14 17.80
CA LYS A 144 14.32 -0.55 19.00
C LYS A 144 14.28 -2.06 18.83
N THR A 145 15.34 -2.74 19.32
CA THR A 145 15.37 -4.21 19.28
C THR A 145 14.30 -4.81 20.17
N GLY A 146 14.02 -4.20 21.33
CA GLY A 146 12.99 -4.67 22.27
C GLY A 146 13.47 -5.84 23.11
N LYS A 147 14.78 -5.99 23.27
CA LYS A 147 15.40 -7.02 24.11
C LYS A 147 15.24 -6.64 25.58
N LEU A 148 14.22 -7.18 26.25
CA LEU A 148 13.98 -6.98 27.66
C LEU A 148 14.68 -8.07 28.46
N GLU A 149 15.46 -7.67 29.46
CA GLU A 149 16.17 -8.56 30.37
C GLU A 149 16.01 -8.07 31.81
N PHE A 150 15.83 -9.04 32.72
CA PHE A 150 15.83 -8.78 34.15
C PHE A 150 17.10 -9.43 34.73
N ALA A 151 17.85 -8.68 35.51
CA ALA A 151 19.08 -9.17 36.12
C ALA A 151 19.15 -8.77 37.60
N ARG A 152 19.76 -9.59 38.39
CA ARG A 152 20.06 -9.27 39.79
C ARG A 152 21.23 -8.26 39.82
N LEU A 153 21.15 -7.23 40.66
CA LEU A 153 22.21 -6.24 40.77
C LEU A 153 23.52 -6.86 41.23
N ASP A 154 23.51 -7.92 42.03
CA ASP A 154 24.66 -8.63 42.52
C ASP A 154 25.36 -9.51 41.45
N SER A 155 24.73 -9.71 40.29
CA SER A 155 25.33 -10.41 39.16
C SER A 155 26.19 -9.51 38.25
N PHE A 156 26.14 -8.18 38.47
CA PHE A 156 26.94 -7.25 37.66
C PHE A 156 28.40 -7.27 38.06
N THR A 157 29.28 -7.36 37.06
CA THR A 157 30.74 -7.36 37.26
C THR A 157 31.35 -5.95 37.29
N ASP A 158 30.62 -4.96 36.70
CA ASP A 158 31.08 -3.57 36.62
C ASP A 158 30.64 -2.77 37.87
N SER A 159 31.60 -2.42 38.72
CA SER A 159 31.38 -1.68 39.95
C SER A 159 30.88 -0.24 39.74
N ASP A 160 31.25 0.39 38.60
CA ASP A 160 30.81 1.73 38.26
C ASP A 160 29.33 1.73 37.89
N VAL A 161 28.88 0.74 37.12
CA VAL A 161 27.46 0.55 36.78
C VAL A 161 26.65 0.29 38.04
N VAL A 162 27.12 -0.60 38.93
CA VAL A 162 26.48 -0.89 40.22
C VAL A 162 26.33 0.37 41.07
N SER A 163 27.39 1.20 41.14
CA SER A 163 27.37 2.47 41.89
C SER A 163 26.34 3.45 41.32
N LYS A 164 26.28 3.60 39.99
CA LYS A 164 25.31 4.48 39.30
C LYS A 164 23.86 3.98 39.46
N ILE A 165 23.64 2.67 39.43
CA ILE A 165 22.34 2.08 39.71
C ILE A 165 21.91 2.33 41.16
N ASN A 166 22.85 2.19 42.12
CA ASN A 166 22.57 2.42 43.53
C ASN A 166 22.27 3.89 43.84
N SER A 167 22.96 4.83 43.18
CA SER A 167 22.72 6.27 43.32
C SER A 167 21.50 6.77 42.53
N GLY A 168 20.84 5.91 41.75
CA GLY A 168 19.65 6.29 40.95
C GLY A 168 19.98 7.17 39.75
N GLN A 169 21.20 7.12 39.23
CA GLN A 169 21.65 7.89 38.05
C GLN A 169 21.22 7.22 36.73
N TYR A 170 19.94 6.93 36.63
CA TYR A 170 19.28 6.40 35.39
C TYR A 170 17.86 6.90 35.31
N GLY A 171 17.36 7.15 34.12
CA GLY A 171 15.98 7.57 33.88
C GLY A 171 15.61 8.97 34.41
N GLN A 172 16.57 9.74 34.93
CA GLN A 172 16.37 11.12 35.36
C GLN A 172 16.54 12.07 34.17
N GLU A 173 15.74 13.15 34.15
CA GLU A 173 15.96 14.20 33.17
C GLU A 173 17.30 14.92 33.46
N SER A 174 18.13 15.02 32.44
CA SER A 174 19.35 15.83 32.54
C SER A 174 18.94 17.31 32.61
N THR A 175 19.64 18.06 33.47
CA THR A 175 19.43 19.50 33.56
C THR A 175 20.50 20.24 32.75
N VAL A 176 20.07 21.22 31.98
CA VAL A 176 20.96 22.18 31.31
C VAL A 176 20.99 23.45 32.12
N THR A 177 22.16 23.95 32.42
CA THR A 177 22.35 25.22 33.15
C THR A 177 22.52 26.33 32.11
N ASP A 178 21.75 27.40 32.20
CA ASP A 178 21.88 28.58 31.36
C ASP A 178 23.11 29.44 31.76
N ALA A 179 23.39 30.45 30.95
CA ALA A 179 24.51 31.36 31.21
C ALA A 179 24.36 32.16 32.52
N PHE A 180 23.19 32.11 33.16
CA PHE A 180 22.90 32.80 34.46
C PHE A 180 22.87 31.86 35.64
N GLY A 181 23.17 30.55 35.43
CA GLY A 181 23.23 29.55 36.48
C GLY A 181 21.88 28.90 36.81
N ASN A 182 20.81 29.16 36.03
CA ASN A 182 19.53 28.52 36.25
C ASN A 182 19.52 27.12 35.60
N GLN A 183 19.00 26.14 36.32
CA GLN A 183 18.89 24.77 35.81
C GLN A 183 17.49 24.57 35.22
N PHE A 184 17.47 24.11 33.96
CA PHE A 184 16.25 23.74 33.26
C PHE A 184 16.29 22.28 32.88
N PRO A 185 15.16 21.53 32.91
CA PRO A 185 15.10 20.18 32.38
C PRO A 185 15.47 20.20 30.87
N SER A 186 16.41 19.37 30.47
CA SER A 186 16.83 19.30 29.05
C SER A 186 15.85 18.51 28.18
N GLY A 187 14.85 17.88 28.77
CA GLY A 187 13.95 16.95 28.08
C GLY A 187 14.60 15.62 27.68
N GLN A 188 15.92 15.44 27.98
CA GLN A 188 16.64 14.19 27.73
C GLN A 188 16.80 13.41 29.03
N LYS A 189 16.33 12.15 29.03
CA LYS A 189 16.55 11.23 30.16
C LYS A 189 18.00 10.72 30.13
N GLN A 190 18.61 10.68 31.31
CA GLN A 190 19.94 10.07 31.46
C GLN A 190 19.81 8.55 31.24
N THR A 191 20.37 8.03 30.15
CA THR A 191 20.42 6.60 29.89
C THR A 191 21.69 5.99 30.48
N LEU A 192 21.56 4.95 31.28
CA LEU A 192 22.69 4.15 31.75
C LEU A 192 22.79 2.90 30.88
N LYS A 193 23.79 2.86 30.00
CA LYS A 193 24.08 1.71 29.16
C LYS A 193 24.86 0.66 29.89
N VAL A 194 24.49 -0.59 29.69
CA VAL A 194 25.14 -1.77 30.23
C VAL A 194 25.57 -2.68 29.09
N ALA A 195 26.83 -3.10 29.08
CA ALA A 195 27.35 -3.97 28.05
C ALA A 195 26.84 -5.42 28.25
N GLU A 196 26.54 -6.11 27.18
CA GLU A 196 26.22 -7.53 27.22
C GLU A 196 27.39 -8.34 27.79
N GLY A 197 27.07 -9.38 28.57
CA GLY A 197 28.09 -10.22 29.24
C GLY A 197 28.62 -9.66 30.55
N THR A 198 28.26 -8.43 30.96
CA THR A 198 28.65 -7.87 32.27
C THR A 198 27.69 -8.26 33.39
N TYR A 199 26.60 -8.94 33.09
CA TYR A 199 25.59 -9.44 34.02
C TYR A 199 25.00 -10.74 33.53
N THR A 200 24.30 -11.47 34.40
CA THR A 200 23.58 -12.70 34.04
C THR A 200 22.09 -12.42 34.04
N PRO A 201 21.39 -12.56 32.89
CA PRO A 201 19.94 -12.43 32.84
C PRO A 201 19.25 -13.48 33.70
N LEU A 202 18.27 -13.06 34.49
CA LEU A 202 17.40 -13.91 35.28
C LEU A 202 16.23 -14.42 34.48
N ILE A 203 15.54 -13.51 33.77
CA ILE A 203 14.47 -13.77 32.82
C ILE A 203 14.61 -12.80 31.65
N THR A 204 14.06 -13.17 30.51
CA THR A 204 14.10 -12.38 29.27
C THR A 204 12.69 -12.04 28.80
N GLY A 205 12.60 -11.25 27.75
CA GLY A 205 11.33 -10.91 27.11
C GLY A 205 10.51 -12.12 26.62
N GLU A 206 11.17 -13.26 26.37
CA GLU A 206 10.49 -14.51 25.98
C GLU A 206 9.56 -15.07 27.06
N ASN A 207 9.84 -14.73 28.33
CA ASN A 207 9.03 -15.15 29.47
C ASN A 207 7.81 -14.26 29.72
N ILE A 208 7.53 -13.29 28.86
CA ILE A 208 6.40 -12.36 28.99
C ILE A 208 5.17 -12.99 28.30
N LYS A 209 4.07 -13.13 29.05
CA LYS A 209 2.79 -13.62 28.52
C LYS A 209 1.84 -12.49 28.13
N ASN A 210 1.83 -11.40 28.90
CA ASN A 210 0.91 -10.28 28.68
C ASN A 210 1.52 -8.97 29.19
N VAL A 211 1.16 -7.85 28.56
CA VAL A 211 1.61 -6.50 28.94
C VAL A 211 0.42 -5.57 29.03
N THR A 212 0.30 -4.85 30.15
CA THR A 212 -0.73 -3.82 30.32
C THR A 212 -0.13 -2.49 30.76
N VAL A 213 -0.81 -1.41 30.51
CA VAL A 213 -0.40 -0.06 30.92
C VAL A 213 -1.47 0.50 31.83
N ASP A 214 -1.04 0.86 33.04
CA ASP A 214 -1.90 1.47 34.04
C ASP A 214 -1.23 2.71 34.64
N ARG A 215 -1.97 3.53 35.35
CA ARG A 215 -1.37 4.62 36.15
C ARG A 215 -0.52 4.02 37.25
N ALA A 216 0.64 4.61 37.53
CA ALA A 216 1.55 4.13 38.56
C ALA A 216 0.90 4.12 39.97
N SER A 217 -0.03 5.03 40.21
CA SER A 217 -0.98 5.02 41.36
C SER A 217 -2.22 5.80 40.98
N GLU A 218 -3.32 5.70 41.78
CA GLU A 218 -4.59 6.42 41.52
C GLU A 218 -4.42 7.93 41.42
N THR A 219 -3.44 8.49 42.10
CA THR A 219 -3.14 9.93 42.14
C THR A 219 -1.94 10.33 41.28
N ALA A 220 -1.23 9.35 40.68
CA ALA A 220 -0.05 9.64 39.90
C ALA A 220 -0.38 10.18 38.48
N THR A 221 0.44 11.10 38.01
CA THR A 221 0.42 11.60 36.63
C THR A 221 1.25 10.72 35.70
N THR A 222 2.03 9.79 36.26
CA THR A 222 2.91 8.85 35.54
C THR A 222 2.25 7.50 35.36
N TYR A 223 2.73 6.75 34.37
CA TYR A 223 2.22 5.44 33.99
C TYR A 223 3.26 4.36 34.30
N ALA A 224 2.77 3.15 34.53
CA ALA A 224 3.58 1.94 34.71
C ALA A 224 3.21 0.91 33.67
N VAL A 225 4.18 0.09 33.27
CA VAL A 225 3.97 -1.04 32.36
C VAL A 225 3.99 -2.32 33.20
N ASN A 226 2.83 -2.97 33.29
CA ASN A 226 2.67 -4.20 34.06
C ASN A 226 2.84 -5.41 33.14
N LEU A 227 3.66 -6.33 33.57
CA LEU A 227 4.00 -7.56 32.87
C LEU A 227 3.44 -8.77 33.64
N THR A 228 2.87 -9.71 32.92
CA THR A 228 2.52 -11.03 33.46
C THR A 228 3.48 -12.03 32.82
N LEU A 229 4.22 -12.74 33.68
CA LEU A 229 5.18 -13.76 33.25
C LEU A 229 4.49 -15.10 32.95
N ASP A 230 5.15 -15.92 32.14
CA ASP A 230 4.78 -17.31 31.96
C ASP A 230 5.12 -18.16 33.21
N SER A 231 4.87 -19.46 33.19
CA SER A 231 5.12 -20.34 34.34
C SER A 231 6.61 -20.46 34.68
N ALA A 232 7.49 -20.51 33.68
CA ALA A 232 8.93 -20.62 33.88
C ALA A 232 9.51 -19.31 34.43
N GLY A 233 9.17 -18.17 33.84
CA GLY A 233 9.56 -16.85 34.32
C GLY A 233 9.01 -16.56 35.72
N THR A 234 7.76 -16.93 36.01
CA THR A 234 7.17 -16.79 37.36
C THR A 234 7.97 -17.54 38.40
N GLN A 235 8.36 -18.78 38.13
CA GLN A 235 9.13 -19.58 39.08
C GLN A 235 10.56 -19.02 39.29
N ALA A 236 11.23 -18.63 38.20
CA ALA A 236 12.57 -18.03 38.29
C ALA A 236 12.51 -16.70 39.06
N PHE A 237 11.51 -15.86 38.79
CA PHE A 237 11.33 -14.57 39.45
C PHE A 237 10.95 -14.72 40.94
N ALA A 238 10.09 -15.68 41.27
CA ALA A 238 9.71 -15.99 42.67
C ALA A 238 10.95 -16.42 43.49
N ASN A 239 11.76 -17.33 42.93
CA ASN A 239 12.98 -17.79 43.60
C ASN A 239 13.97 -16.64 43.82
N ALA A 240 14.21 -15.80 42.80
CA ALA A 240 15.13 -14.67 42.93
C ALA A 240 14.59 -13.63 43.92
N THR A 241 13.30 -13.30 43.89
CA THR A 241 12.73 -12.35 44.86
C THR A 241 12.71 -12.87 46.28
N LYS A 242 12.53 -14.18 46.49
CA LYS A 242 12.65 -14.81 47.79
C LYS A 242 14.04 -14.67 48.39
N GLU A 243 15.08 -14.88 47.56
CA GLU A 243 16.49 -14.73 47.99
C GLU A 243 16.87 -13.25 48.25
N LEU A 244 16.38 -12.34 47.45
CA LEU A 244 16.71 -10.90 47.51
C LEU A 244 15.92 -10.15 48.59
N ALA A 245 14.72 -10.60 48.98
CA ALA A 245 13.85 -9.91 49.94
C ALA A 245 14.51 -9.63 51.30
N PRO A 246 15.25 -10.57 51.93
CA PRO A 246 15.90 -10.33 53.23
C PRO A 246 16.94 -9.21 53.18
N THR A 247 17.66 -9.07 52.08
CA THR A 247 18.71 -8.07 51.87
C THR A 247 18.23 -6.79 51.21
N LYS A 248 16.93 -6.75 50.77
CA LYS A 248 16.37 -5.69 49.95
C LYS A 248 17.18 -5.49 48.67
N GLY A 249 17.68 -6.59 48.08
CA GLY A 249 18.44 -6.57 46.85
C GLY A 249 17.61 -5.99 45.70
N LYS A 250 18.27 -5.49 44.66
CA LYS A 250 17.63 -4.86 43.52
C LYS A 250 17.55 -5.83 42.35
N ILE A 251 16.43 -5.78 41.59
CA ILE A 251 16.32 -6.37 40.27
C ILE A 251 16.39 -5.24 39.27
N VAL A 252 17.34 -5.32 38.35
CA VAL A 252 17.56 -4.34 37.29
C VAL A 252 16.80 -4.76 36.06
N ILE A 253 16.00 -3.85 35.52
CA ILE A 253 15.23 -4.03 34.31
C ILE A 253 15.94 -3.30 33.18
N ILE A 254 16.37 -4.05 32.18
CA ILE A 254 17.22 -3.58 31.08
C ILE A 254 16.44 -3.78 29.78
N LEU A 255 16.38 -2.73 28.96
CA LEU A 255 15.79 -2.76 27.62
C LEU A 255 16.84 -2.29 26.63
N ASP A 256 17.19 -3.14 25.67
CA ASP A 256 18.19 -2.83 24.64
C ASP A 256 19.54 -2.35 25.23
N GLY A 257 19.97 -2.98 26.34
CA GLY A 257 21.19 -2.61 27.03
C GLY A 257 21.09 -1.32 27.83
N GLU A 258 19.92 -0.71 27.99
CA GLU A 258 19.73 0.49 28.81
C GLU A 258 18.88 0.19 30.06
N VAL A 259 19.35 0.64 31.22
CA VAL A 259 18.66 0.47 32.50
C VAL A 259 17.38 1.32 32.50
N GLN A 260 16.23 0.68 32.57
CA GLN A 260 14.93 1.33 32.65
C GLN A 260 14.50 1.57 34.10
N SER A 261 14.70 0.57 34.97
CA SER A 261 14.31 0.61 36.37
C SER A 261 15.15 -0.38 37.19
N ALA A 262 15.33 -0.12 38.47
CA ALA A 262 16.01 -1.00 39.38
C ALA A 262 15.34 -1.00 40.77
N PRO A 263 14.12 -1.55 40.87
CA PRO A 263 13.40 -1.58 42.16
C PRO A 263 14.09 -2.50 43.18
N ALA A 264 14.03 -2.10 44.45
CA ALA A 264 14.40 -2.96 45.54
C ALA A 264 13.29 -3.95 45.85
N VAL A 265 13.65 -5.23 46.02
CA VAL A 265 12.71 -6.29 46.33
C VAL A 265 12.33 -6.18 47.82
N GLN A 266 11.03 -5.99 48.08
CA GLN A 266 10.50 -5.87 49.45
C GLN A 266 10.03 -7.22 50.02
N SER A 267 9.50 -8.08 49.17
CA SER A 267 8.96 -9.39 49.51
C SER A 267 9.01 -10.33 48.31
N GLU A 268 8.86 -11.63 48.57
CA GLU A 268 8.70 -12.63 47.50
C GLU A 268 7.49 -12.29 46.62
N ILE A 269 7.65 -12.43 45.30
CA ILE A 269 6.61 -12.18 44.29
C ILE A 269 6.28 -13.52 43.58
N PRO A 270 5.36 -14.32 44.13
CA PRO A 270 5.03 -15.65 43.55
C PRO A 270 4.02 -15.58 42.41
N THR A 271 3.41 -14.42 42.15
CA THR A 271 2.32 -14.27 41.17
C THR A 271 2.78 -14.07 39.74
N GLY A 272 4.07 -13.81 39.53
CA GLY A 272 4.59 -13.50 38.18
C GLY A 272 4.15 -12.13 37.62
N ASN A 273 3.53 -11.29 38.46
CA ASN A 273 3.18 -9.93 38.05
C ASN A 273 4.33 -8.99 38.41
N VAL A 274 4.89 -8.37 37.40
CA VAL A 274 6.04 -7.44 37.52
C VAL A 274 5.62 -6.09 36.94
N SER A 275 5.99 -5.01 37.61
CA SER A 275 5.70 -3.65 37.13
C SER A 275 6.98 -2.89 36.83
N ILE A 276 7.08 -2.39 35.61
CA ILE A 276 8.15 -1.45 35.22
C ILE A 276 7.64 -0.06 35.57
N THR A 277 8.22 0.53 36.60
CA THR A 277 7.88 1.86 37.08
C THR A 277 8.97 2.86 36.67
N GLY A 278 8.55 4.07 36.34
CA GLY A 278 9.43 5.19 35.96
C GLY A 278 8.60 6.45 35.72
N ASN A 279 9.25 7.51 35.27
CA ASN A 279 8.56 8.73 34.88
C ASN A 279 8.06 8.61 33.43
N TYR A 280 7.19 7.61 33.17
CA TYR A 280 6.61 7.42 31.84
C TYR A 280 5.36 8.29 31.66
N THR A 281 5.30 8.98 30.54
CA THR A 281 4.06 9.54 30.00
C THR A 281 3.16 8.40 29.48
N GLN A 282 1.90 8.69 29.19
CA GLN A 282 0.97 7.69 28.66
C GLN A 282 1.46 7.12 27.32
N ASP A 283 2.01 7.96 26.47
CA ASP A 283 2.45 7.56 25.13
C ASP A 283 3.76 6.75 25.18
N GLU A 284 4.71 7.15 26.06
CA GLU A 284 5.91 6.35 26.30
C GLU A 284 5.58 4.95 26.85
N ALA A 285 4.64 4.85 27.77
CA ALA A 285 4.21 3.57 28.33
C ALA A 285 3.50 2.70 27.28
N LYS A 286 2.67 3.29 26.42
CA LYS A 286 2.04 2.58 25.28
C LYS A 286 3.07 2.09 24.26
N ASN A 287 4.05 2.92 23.94
CA ASN A 287 5.13 2.55 23.01
C ASN A 287 5.96 1.39 23.58
N LEU A 288 6.30 1.47 24.86
CA LEU A 288 7.01 0.39 25.55
C LEU A 288 6.18 -0.91 25.54
N LYS A 289 4.87 -0.81 25.84
CA LYS A 289 3.95 -1.95 25.71
C LYS A 289 3.99 -2.54 24.29
N THR A 290 3.87 -1.74 23.25
CA THR A 290 3.89 -2.19 21.85
C THR A 290 5.20 -2.92 21.51
N ILE A 291 6.35 -2.40 21.95
CA ILE A 291 7.65 -3.02 21.75
C ILE A 291 7.69 -4.40 22.42
N LEU A 292 7.23 -4.48 23.68
CA LEU A 292 7.27 -5.72 24.46
C LEU A 292 6.26 -6.77 23.96
N GLU A 293 5.05 -6.37 23.57
CA GLU A 293 4.04 -7.29 23.00
C GLU A 293 4.43 -7.82 21.63
N SER A 294 5.11 -7.03 20.82
CA SER A 294 5.56 -7.45 19.48
C SER A 294 6.75 -8.42 19.54
N GLY A 295 7.45 -8.47 20.67
CA GLY A 295 8.64 -9.29 20.87
C GLY A 295 9.94 -8.60 20.46
N SER A 296 11.06 -9.25 20.78
CA SER A 296 12.41 -8.77 20.46
C SER A 296 12.80 -9.13 19.03
N LEU A 297 13.47 -8.19 18.36
CA LEU A 297 14.04 -8.44 17.04
C LEU A 297 15.26 -9.36 17.18
N PRO A 298 15.39 -10.40 16.32
CA PRO A 298 16.53 -11.32 16.37
C PRO A 298 17.85 -10.67 15.95
N VAL A 299 17.79 -9.54 15.24
CA VAL A 299 18.95 -8.76 14.79
C VAL A 299 18.74 -7.28 15.11
N SER A 300 19.84 -6.54 15.25
CA SER A 300 19.79 -5.09 15.44
C SER A 300 19.60 -4.38 14.11
N PHE A 301 18.84 -3.28 14.11
CA PHE A 301 18.61 -2.46 12.93
C PHE A 301 19.14 -1.05 13.12
N SER A 302 19.74 -0.52 12.06
CA SER A 302 20.13 0.88 11.95
C SER A 302 19.32 1.55 10.83
N PHE A 303 19.02 2.83 11.02
CA PHE A 303 18.36 3.63 10.00
C PHE A 303 19.35 4.01 8.90
N SER A 304 19.21 3.43 7.72
CA SER A 304 20.08 3.75 6.56
C SER A 304 19.52 4.92 5.77
N GLN A 305 18.21 5.02 5.67
CA GLN A 305 17.51 6.08 4.98
C GLN A 305 16.21 6.39 5.73
N SER A 306 15.97 7.66 6.02
CA SER A 306 14.72 8.12 6.59
C SER A 306 14.24 9.32 5.80
N GLN A 307 13.04 9.24 5.27
CA GLN A 307 12.40 10.31 4.50
C GLN A 307 11.01 10.57 5.08
N VAL A 308 10.80 11.79 5.54
CA VAL A 308 9.48 12.28 5.95
C VAL A 308 8.89 13.04 4.78
N VAL A 309 7.74 12.61 4.29
CA VAL A 309 7.00 13.27 3.20
C VAL A 309 5.86 14.07 3.80
N GLY A 310 5.87 15.37 3.54
CA GLY A 310 4.78 16.25 3.99
C GLY A 310 3.50 16.01 3.17
N PRO A 311 2.31 15.98 3.81
CA PRO A 311 1.03 15.68 3.13
C PRO A 311 0.61 16.76 2.10
N THR A 312 1.05 18.00 2.26
CA THR A 312 0.67 19.11 1.37
C THR A 312 1.18 18.93 -0.05
N LEU A 313 2.43 18.48 -0.21
CA LEU A 313 3.04 18.25 -1.53
C LEU A 313 2.32 17.15 -2.31
N GLY A 314 1.91 16.09 -1.64
CA GLY A 314 1.20 14.97 -2.25
C GLY A 314 -0.21 15.33 -2.71
N GLN A 315 -0.94 16.07 -1.90
CA GLN A 315 -2.31 16.52 -2.22
C GLN A 315 -2.32 17.50 -3.41
N ASP A 316 -1.39 18.44 -3.46
CA ASP A 316 -1.25 19.38 -4.58
C ASP A 316 -0.88 18.64 -5.88
N ALA A 317 0.00 17.65 -5.79
CA ALA A 317 0.39 16.83 -6.92
C ALA A 317 -0.75 15.92 -7.40
N LEU A 318 -1.56 15.35 -6.49
CA LEU A 318 -2.76 14.59 -6.83
C LEU A 318 -3.80 15.47 -7.54
N ALA A 319 -4.09 16.66 -6.99
CA ALA A 319 -5.04 17.59 -7.58
C ALA A 319 -4.59 17.99 -9.00
N SER A 320 -3.31 18.32 -9.17
CA SER A 320 -2.72 18.63 -10.49
C SER A 320 -2.78 17.42 -11.43
N GLY A 321 -2.49 16.21 -10.94
CA GLY A 321 -2.56 14.96 -11.70
C GLY A 321 -3.97 14.65 -12.21
N VAL A 322 -4.99 14.84 -11.37
CA VAL A 322 -6.41 14.68 -11.77
C VAL A 322 -6.79 15.70 -12.84
N VAL A 323 -6.39 16.97 -12.70
CA VAL A 323 -6.63 17.99 -13.72
C VAL A 323 -5.97 17.61 -15.04
N VAL A 324 -4.72 17.17 -15.03
CA VAL A 324 -4.00 16.71 -16.24
C VAL A 324 -4.70 15.52 -16.88
N ALA A 325 -5.15 14.53 -16.07
CA ALA A 325 -5.88 13.37 -16.56
C ALA A 325 -7.20 13.76 -17.26
N LEU A 326 -7.97 14.64 -16.63
CA LEU A 326 -9.24 15.16 -17.21
C LEU A 326 -9.00 15.97 -18.47
N LEU A 327 -7.99 16.84 -18.50
CA LEU A 327 -7.62 17.60 -19.69
C LEU A 327 -7.16 16.68 -20.82
N GLY A 328 -6.32 15.68 -20.53
CA GLY A 328 -5.88 14.68 -21.50
C GLY A 328 -7.06 13.92 -22.10
N LEU A 329 -7.96 13.42 -21.26
CA LEU A 329 -9.18 12.72 -21.72
C LEU A 329 -10.07 13.64 -22.57
N ALA A 330 -10.27 14.90 -22.15
CA ALA A 330 -11.07 15.88 -22.90
C ALA A 330 -10.45 16.19 -24.27
N LEU A 331 -9.14 16.39 -24.36
CA LEU A 331 -8.44 16.63 -25.63
C LEU A 331 -8.58 15.43 -26.58
N VAL A 332 -8.43 14.21 -26.08
CA VAL A 332 -8.63 12.98 -26.87
C VAL A 332 -10.08 12.89 -27.35
N MET A 333 -11.06 13.15 -26.50
CA MET A 333 -12.48 13.15 -26.90
C MET A 333 -12.77 14.21 -27.98
N ILE A 334 -12.24 15.43 -27.84
CA ILE A 334 -12.37 16.50 -28.85
C ILE A 334 -11.75 16.06 -30.16
N TYR A 335 -10.55 15.49 -30.13
CA TYR A 335 -9.87 14.94 -31.32
C TYR A 335 -10.74 13.89 -32.01
N LEU A 336 -11.29 12.91 -31.27
CA LEU A 336 -12.14 11.87 -31.80
C LEU A 336 -13.44 12.44 -32.45
N LEU A 337 -14.08 13.39 -31.79
CA LEU A 337 -15.28 14.04 -32.31
C LEU A 337 -14.98 14.82 -33.60
N PHE A 338 -13.86 15.53 -33.65
CA PHE A 338 -13.51 16.34 -34.82
C PHE A 338 -13.13 15.48 -36.04
N PHE A 339 -12.27 14.46 -35.87
CA PHE A 339 -11.79 13.63 -36.97
C PHE A 339 -12.73 12.53 -37.39
N TYR A 340 -13.42 11.89 -36.44
CA TYR A 340 -14.27 10.73 -36.71
C TYR A 340 -15.79 11.06 -36.73
N ARG A 341 -16.15 12.28 -36.38
CA ARG A 341 -17.56 12.77 -36.41
C ARG A 341 -18.49 11.79 -35.69
N GLY A 342 -19.53 11.26 -36.39
CA GLY A 342 -20.52 10.34 -35.80
C GLY A 342 -19.93 9.04 -35.23
N LEU A 343 -18.85 8.50 -35.80
CA LEU A 343 -18.13 7.37 -35.23
C LEU A 343 -17.35 7.80 -33.98
N GLY A 344 -16.82 9.04 -33.96
CA GLY A 344 -16.13 9.61 -32.83
C GLY A 344 -17.00 9.76 -31.58
N THR A 345 -18.33 10.02 -31.71
CA THR A 345 -19.22 10.05 -30.56
C THR A 345 -19.35 8.68 -29.87
N ILE A 346 -19.43 7.61 -30.67
CA ILE A 346 -19.54 6.24 -30.14
C ILE A 346 -18.23 5.86 -29.44
N THR A 347 -17.08 6.22 -30.04
CA THR A 347 -15.75 5.94 -29.49
C THR A 347 -15.52 6.74 -28.20
N ALA A 348 -15.88 8.02 -28.18
CA ALA A 348 -15.77 8.85 -26.98
C ALA A 348 -16.63 8.29 -25.82
N ALA A 349 -17.86 7.85 -26.12
CA ALA A 349 -18.71 7.19 -25.13
C ALA A 349 -18.10 5.88 -24.62
N ALA A 350 -17.50 5.08 -25.50
CA ALA A 350 -16.79 3.83 -25.11
C ALA A 350 -15.59 4.13 -24.19
N MET A 351 -14.85 5.21 -24.44
CA MET A 351 -13.73 5.63 -23.57
C MET A 351 -14.20 6.04 -22.18
N VAL A 352 -15.32 6.76 -22.07
CA VAL A 352 -15.88 7.10 -20.75
C VAL A 352 -16.28 5.83 -19.99
N VAL A 353 -16.93 4.89 -20.67
CA VAL A 353 -17.30 3.58 -20.08
C VAL A 353 -16.04 2.83 -19.63
N PHE A 354 -15.00 2.81 -20.47
CA PHE A 354 -13.71 2.19 -20.12
C PHE A 354 -13.10 2.84 -18.88
N ALA A 355 -13.02 4.17 -18.82
CA ALA A 355 -12.47 4.88 -17.68
C ALA A 355 -13.20 4.56 -16.37
N ILE A 356 -14.54 4.47 -16.41
CA ILE A 356 -15.35 4.09 -15.24
C ILE A 356 -15.05 2.65 -14.80
N PHE A 357 -14.98 1.69 -15.73
CA PHE A 357 -14.63 0.31 -15.40
C PHE A 357 -13.22 0.21 -14.83
N TYR A 358 -12.29 0.89 -15.43
CA TYR A 358 -10.89 0.90 -15.01
C TYR A 358 -10.75 1.44 -13.58
N LEU A 359 -11.35 2.59 -13.27
CA LEU A 359 -11.35 3.14 -11.91
C LEU A 359 -12.09 2.24 -10.93
N GLY A 360 -13.17 1.59 -11.34
CA GLY A 360 -13.89 0.60 -10.53
C GLY A 360 -13.04 -0.62 -10.19
N ILE A 361 -12.23 -1.12 -11.12
CA ILE A 361 -11.29 -2.23 -10.89
C ILE A 361 -10.20 -1.80 -9.91
N LEU A 362 -9.60 -0.62 -10.10
CA LEU A 362 -8.58 -0.09 -9.19
C LEU A 362 -9.12 0.09 -7.76
N ALA A 363 -10.34 0.62 -7.62
CA ALA A 363 -11.00 0.75 -6.32
C ALA A 363 -11.29 -0.62 -5.68
N GLY A 364 -11.69 -1.60 -6.49
CA GLY A 364 -11.86 -2.98 -6.03
C GLY A 364 -10.54 -3.59 -5.52
N LEU A 365 -9.44 -3.44 -6.26
CA LEU A 365 -8.12 -3.88 -5.83
C LEU A 365 -7.65 -3.16 -4.56
N SER A 366 -7.95 -1.86 -4.45
CA SER A 366 -7.66 -1.06 -3.27
C SER A 366 -8.41 -1.56 -2.03
N HIS A 367 -9.68 -1.94 -2.19
CA HIS A 367 -10.48 -2.50 -1.10
C HIS A 367 -9.92 -3.82 -0.53
N PHE A 368 -9.27 -4.62 -1.37
CA PHE A 368 -8.57 -5.84 -0.95
C PHE A 368 -7.13 -5.60 -0.48
N GLY A 369 -6.69 -4.35 -0.36
CA GLY A 369 -5.32 -4.01 0.05
C GLY A 369 -4.24 -4.34 -0.99
N LEU A 370 -4.63 -4.66 -2.22
CA LEU A 370 -3.71 -5.02 -3.31
C LEU A 370 -3.21 -3.81 -4.11
N PHE A 371 -3.84 -2.64 -3.92
CA PHE A 371 -3.51 -1.41 -4.62
C PHE A 371 -3.60 -0.21 -3.70
N SER A 372 -2.59 0.65 -3.76
CA SER A 372 -2.62 2.01 -3.22
C SER A 372 -2.22 3.00 -4.30
N LEU A 373 -2.97 4.10 -4.40
CA LEU A 373 -2.72 5.14 -5.38
C LEU A 373 -1.46 5.93 -5.01
N SER A 374 -0.46 5.89 -5.87
CA SER A 374 0.77 6.68 -5.77
C SER A 374 0.81 7.74 -6.87
N LEU A 375 1.71 8.69 -6.76
CA LEU A 375 1.92 9.70 -7.81
C LEU A 375 2.30 9.06 -9.15
N SER A 376 3.15 8.04 -9.12
CA SER A 376 3.50 7.23 -10.28
C SER A 376 2.29 6.47 -10.83
N GLY A 377 1.40 5.97 -9.95
CA GLY A 377 0.14 5.33 -10.34
C GLY A 377 -0.80 6.29 -11.07
N VAL A 378 -0.90 7.56 -10.64
CA VAL A 378 -1.67 8.58 -11.39
C VAL A 378 -1.14 8.75 -12.81
N ALA A 379 0.19 8.80 -12.98
CA ALA A 379 0.78 8.87 -14.32
C ALA A 379 0.46 7.61 -15.15
N GLY A 380 0.47 6.42 -14.53
CA GLY A 380 0.05 5.16 -15.15
C GLY A 380 -1.42 5.20 -15.60
N ILE A 381 -2.33 5.73 -14.77
CA ILE A 381 -3.75 5.90 -15.12
C ILE A 381 -3.91 6.75 -16.39
N VAL A 382 -3.19 7.88 -16.47
CA VAL A 382 -3.23 8.76 -17.64
C VAL A 382 -2.73 8.05 -18.89
N LEU A 383 -1.64 7.30 -18.75
CA LEU A 383 -1.07 6.52 -19.87
C LEU A 383 -2.05 5.43 -20.33
N THR A 384 -2.66 4.69 -19.42
CA THR A 384 -3.62 3.62 -19.73
C THR A 384 -4.85 4.15 -20.45
N ILE A 385 -5.36 5.33 -20.06
CA ILE A 385 -6.43 6.01 -20.79
C ILE A 385 -5.99 6.37 -22.22
N GLY A 386 -4.75 6.82 -22.40
CA GLY A 386 -4.17 7.09 -23.71
C GLY A 386 -4.09 5.84 -24.60
N MET A 387 -3.63 4.71 -24.06
CA MET A 387 -3.57 3.42 -24.79
C MET A 387 -4.97 2.90 -25.17
N ALA A 388 -5.94 3.07 -24.30
CA ALA A 388 -7.33 2.72 -24.60
C ALA A 388 -7.90 3.56 -25.76
N ALA A 389 -7.51 4.83 -25.85
CA ALA A 389 -7.84 5.69 -26.98
C ALA A 389 -7.26 5.15 -28.29
N ASP A 390 -6.01 4.71 -28.29
CA ASP A 390 -5.30 4.18 -29.44
C ASP A 390 -5.97 2.90 -29.98
N SER A 391 -6.30 1.96 -29.11
CA SER A 391 -7.06 0.76 -29.45
C SER A 391 -8.46 1.08 -30.00
N SER A 392 -9.08 2.13 -29.49
CA SER A 392 -10.39 2.59 -29.95
C SER A 392 -10.29 3.22 -31.35
N VAL A 393 -9.26 4.03 -31.61
CA VAL A 393 -8.98 4.63 -32.93
C VAL A 393 -8.69 3.52 -33.96
N LEU A 394 -7.86 2.54 -33.61
CA LEU A 394 -7.57 1.40 -34.48
C LEU A 394 -8.87 0.66 -34.89
N THR A 395 -9.76 0.45 -33.94
CA THR A 395 -11.06 -0.20 -34.20
C THR A 395 -11.89 0.59 -35.22
N VAL A 396 -11.94 1.91 -35.10
CA VAL A 396 -12.70 2.77 -36.02
C VAL A 396 -12.04 2.81 -37.41
N GLU A 397 -10.71 2.89 -37.49
CA GLU A 397 -10.01 2.87 -38.77
C GLU A 397 -10.19 1.54 -39.49
N ARG A 398 -10.06 0.40 -38.82
CA ARG A 398 -10.35 -0.91 -39.40
C ARG A 398 -11.82 -1.03 -39.88
N PHE A 399 -12.74 -0.50 -39.13
CA PHE A 399 -14.13 -0.44 -39.58
C PHE A 399 -14.28 0.41 -40.85
N ARG A 400 -13.63 1.58 -40.94
CA ARG A 400 -13.67 2.46 -42.15
C ARG A 400 -13.01 1.80 -43.36
N GLU A 401 -11.91 1.07 -43.18
CA GLU A 401 -11.26 0.32 -44.24
C GLU A 401 -12.21 -0.74 -44.83
N GLU A 402 -12.88 -1.51 -43.95
CA GLU A 402 -13.84 -2.54 -44.39
C GLU A 402 -15.03 -1.95 -45.15
N ILE A 403 -15.51 -0.78 -44.75
CA ILE A 403 -16.57 -0.04 -45.52
C ILE A 403 -16.04 0.41 -46.89
N ARG A 404 -14.81 0.93 -46.96
CA ARG A 404 -14.19 1.35 -48.24
C ARG A 404 -13.98 0.17 -49.20
N MET A 405 -13.77 -1.04 -48.67
CA MET A 405 -13.71 -2.27 -49.48
C MET A 405 -15.07 -2.76 -49.95
N GLY A 406 -16.16 -2.04 -49.69
CA GLY A 406 -17.51 -2.34 -50.15
C GLY A 406 -18.28 -3.31 -49.26
N ARG A 407 -17.83 -3.60 -48.05
CA ARG A 407 -18.58 -4.46 -47.12
C ARG A 407 -19.77 -3.71 -46.51
N SER A 408 -20.82 -4.46 -46.20
CA SER A 408 -21.97 -3.89 -45.46
C SER A 408 -21.58 -3.45 -44.07
N VAL A 409 -22.22 -2.42 -43.51
CA VAL A 409 -21.96 -1.88 -42.17
C VAL A 409 -21.89 -2.98 -41.11
N ARG A 410 -22.80 -3.97 -41.18
CA ARG A 410 -22.80 -5.10 -40.23
C ARG A 410 -21.58 -6.03 -40.40
N ALA A 411 -21.20 -6.33 -41.63
CA ALA A 411 -20.03 -7.17 -41.89
C ALA A 411 -18.74 -6.41 -41.52
N ALA A 412 -18.63 -5.14 -41.90
CA ALA A 412 -17.50 -4.27 -41.57
C ALA A 412 -17.29 -4.12 -40.06
N SER A 413 -18.38 -3.95 -39.27
CA SER A 413 -18.26 -3.86 -37.80
C SER A 413 -17.75 -5.15 -37.18
N ILE A 414 -18.16 -6.33 -37.65
CA ILE A 414 -17.72 -7.61 -37.08
C ILE A 414 -16.26 -7.87 -37.47
N THR A 415 -15.91 -7.69 -38.74
CA THR A 415 -14.56 -7.99 -39.25
C THR A 415 -13.55 -6.95 -38.77
N GLY A 416 -13.90 -5.66 -38.81
CA GLY A 416 -13.04 -4.57 -38.35
C GLY A 416 -12.69 -4.68 -36.87
N VAL A 417 -13.70 -4.93 -36.02
CA VAL A 417 -13.46 -5.15 -34.57
C VAL A 417 -12.58 -6.37 -34.33
N ARG A 418 -12.82 -7.48 -35.04
CA ARG A 418 -12.01 -8.70 -34.88
C ARG A 418 -10.53 -8.46 -35.23
N HIS A 419 -10.25 -7.78 -36.36
CA HIS A 419 -8.88 -7.46 -36.75
C HIS A 419 -8.23 -6.46 -35.81
N ALA A 420 -8.97 -5.45 -35.36
CA ALA A 420 -8.48 -4.47 -34.41
C ALA A 420 -8.09 -5.15 -33.08
N ILE A 421 -8.94 -6.03 -32.53
CA ILE A 421 -8.64 -6.77 -31.29
C ILE A 421 -7.38 -7.60 -31.43
N GLN A 422 -7.18 -8.31 -32.54
CA GLN A 422 -5.97 -9.10 -32.75
C GLN A 422 -4.71 -8.22 -32.73
N THR A 423 -4.74 -7.07 -33.42
CA THR A 423 -3.59 -6.14 -33.43
C THR A 423 -3.37 -5.49 -32.07
N SER A 424 -4.46 -5.12 -31.34
CA SER A 424 -4.35 -4.54 -30.00
C SER A 424 -3.76 -5.55 -29.00
N ILE A 425 -4.18 -6.82 -29.03
CA ILE A 425 -3.64 -7.84 -28.12
C ILE A 425 -2.11 -7.98 -28.28
N ASP A 426 -1.61 -7.95 -29.51
CA ASP A 426 -0.16 -8.05 -29.77
C ASP A 426 0.59 -6.84 -29.16
N ALA A 427 0.04 -5.63 -29.27
CA ALA A 427 0.61 -4.42 -28.67
C ALA A 427 0.50 -4.42 -27.14
N ASP A 428 -0.67 -4.81 -26.63
CA ASP A 428 -0.96 -4.84 -25.18
C ASP A 428 -0.11 -5.90 -24.47
N LEU A 429 0.25 -7.00 -25.15
CA LEU A 429 1.15 -8.02 -24.59
C LEU A 429 2.54 -7.46 -24.30
N VAL A 430 3.08 -6.63 -25.18
CA VAL A 430 4.40 -5.98 -24.97
C VAL A 430 4.33 -5.03 -23.77
N THR A 431 3.26 -4.27 -23.66
CA THR A 431 3.02 -3.37 -22.54
C THR A 431 2.86 -4.14 -21.23
N LEU A 432 2.13 -5.26 -21.25
CA LEU A 432 1.96 -6.14 -20.09
C LEU A 432 3.29 -6.68 -19.58
N VAL A 433 4.17 -7.14 -20.48
CA VAL A 433 5.51 -7.62 -20.09
C VAL A 433 6.31 -6.49 -19.44
N SER A 434 6.27 -5.29 -20.01
CA SER A 434 6.95 -4.12 -19.43
C SER A 434 6.39 -3.75 -18.05
N ALA A 435 5.08 -3.76 -17.88
CA ALA A 435 4.39 -3.51 -16.61
C ALA A 435 4.75 -4.56 -15.55
N LEU A 436 4.80 -5.85 -15.91
CA LEU A 436 5.24 -6.92 -15.02
C LEU A 436 6.70 -6.75 -14.60
N CYS A 437 7.59 -6.39 -15.52
CA CYS A 437 8.99 -6.07 -15.16
C CYS A 437 9.07 -4.92 -14.16
N LEU A 438 8.31 -3.84 -14.36
CA LEU A 438 8.26 -2.72 -13.42
C LEU A 438 7.68 -3.15 -12.07
N PHE A 439 6.64 -3.96 -12.06
CA PHE A 439 6.02 -4.42 -10.82
C PHE A 439 6.95 -5.31 -9.97
N PHE A 440 7.69 -6.23 -10.60
CA PHE A 440 8.54 -7.17 -9.87
C PHE A 440 9.96 -6.66 -9.61
N LEU A 441 10.54 -5.84 -10.50
CA LEU A 441 11.94 -5.45 -10.45
C LEU A 441 12.17 -4.01 -9.97
N ALA A 442 11.16 -3.13 -10.05
CA ALA A 442 11.32 -1.73 -9.69
C ALA A 442 11.17 -1.48 -8.18
N SER A 443 11.66 -0.31 -7.73
CA SER A 443 11.47 0.17 -6.37
C SER A 443 9.99 0.42 -6.05
N ALA A 444 9.64 0.46 -4.77
CA ALA A 444 8.25 0.60 -4.31
C ALA A 444 7.52 1.82 -4.91
N SER A 445 8.21 2.95 -5.09
CA SER A 445 7.64 4.17 -5.68
C SER A 445 7.24 4.02 -7.16
N VAL A 446 7.87 3.09 -7.91
CA VAL A 446 7.58 2.85 -9.33
C VAL A 446 6.65 1.65 -9.53
N LYS A 447 6.52 0.75 -8.55
CA LYS A 447 5.59 -0.41 -8.61
C LYS A 447 4.15 0.02 -8.88
N GLY A 448 3.71 1.14 -8.31
CA GLY A 448 2.40 1.71 -8.56
C GLY A 448 2.12 1.98 -10.04
N PHE A 449 3.11 2.48 -10.79
CA PHE A 449 3.01 2.68 -12.23
C PHE A 449 2.86 1.35 -12.99
N GLY A 450 3.60 0.32 -12.59
CA GLY A 450 3.50 -1.01 -13.21
C GLY A 450 2.18 -1.72 -12.96
N LEU A 451 1.50 -1.40 -11.85
CA LEU A 451 0.20 -1.98 -11.50
C LEU A 451 -0.97 -1.28 -12.21
N THR A 452 -0.82 0.01 -12.52
CA THR A 452 -1.83 0.82 -13.25
C THR A 452 -1.64 0.78 -14.75
#